data_c724348c21dfb5c335eefcf07587ef34
#
_entry.id   c724348c21dfb5c335eefcf07587ef34
#
_cell.length_a   1.000
_cell.length_b   1.000
_cell.length_c   1.000
_cell.angle_alpha   90.00
_cell.angle_beta   90.00
_cell.angle_gamma   90.00
#
_symmetry.space_group_name_H-M   'P 1'
#
loop_
_entity.id
_entity.type
_entity.pdbx_description
1 polymer ?
#
loop_
_entity_poly.entity_id
_entity_poly.type
_entity_poly.pdbx_seq_one_letter_code
_entity_poly.pdbx_strand_id
1 'polypeptide(L)'
;MENQYVEKHDGGYWVAGTRVSLDSVVFAFLDGLSPETIAAECFLVLTLEQVYGVIAYYLSHRDEINSYLKQADADFAALRKTTNEPGFS
;
A
#
# COMPACT_ATOMS: atom_id res chain seq x y z
N MET A 1 -7.22 -18.74 -4.90
CA MET A 1 -6.56 -19.06 -3.70
C MET A 1 -6.09 -17.82 -3.00
N GLU A 2 -6.31 -17.74 -1.70
CA GLU A 2 -5.93 -16.56 -1.01
C GLU A 2 -4.49 -16.55 -0.66
N ASN A 3 -3.89 -15.36 -0.65
CA ASN A 3 -2.52 -15.21 -0.30
C ASN A 3 -2.40 -15.12 1.22
N GLN A 4 -1.45 -15.81 1.81
CA GLN A 4 -1.32 -15.81 3.26
C GLN A 4 -0.80 -14.47 3.80
N TYR A 5 -0.28 -13.60 2.96
CA TYR A 5 0.24 -12.33 3.41
C TYR A 5 -0.67 -11.14 3.12
N VAL A 6 -1.73 -11.33 2.37
CA VAL A 6 -2.62 -10.26 1.98
C VAL A 6 -4.06 -10.65 2.24
N GLU A 7 -4.81 -9.74 2.86
CA GLU A 7 -6.23 -9.93 3.09
C GLU A 7 -7.01 -8.86 2.35
N LYS A 8 -8.18 -9.22 1.87
CA LYS A 8 -9.06 -8.28 1.22
C LYS A 8 -10.30 -8.14 2.06
N HIS A 9 -10.57 -6.96 2.59
CA HIS A 9 -11.82 -6.72 3.29
C HIS A 9 -12.05 -5.21 3.40
N ASP A 10 -13.26 -4.84 3.69
CA ASP A 10 -13.66 -3.44 3.85
C ASP A 10 -13.27 -2.59 2.65
N GLY A 11 -13.34 -3.16 1.47
CA GLY A 11 -13.03 -2.42 0.25
C GLY A 11 -11.56 -2.19 0.00
N GLY A 12 -10.67 -2.83 0.75
CA GLY A 12 -9.24 -2.59 0.58
C GLY A 12 -8.44 -3.86 0.74
N TYR A 13 -7.13 -3.69 0.60
CA TYR A 13 -6.17 -4.76 0.75
C TYR A 13 -5.31 -4.45 1.95
N TRP A 14 -5.04 -5.47 2.76
CA TRP A 14 -4.30 -5.30 4.01
C TRP A 14 -3.22 -6.34 4.13
N VAL A 15 -2.17 -6.01 4.87
CA VAL A 15 -1.18 -7.02 5.22
C VAL A 15 -1.83 -7.93 6.25
N ALA A 16 -1.90 -9.22 5.97
CA ALA A 16 -2.64 -10.18 6.77
C ALA A 16 -2.25 -10.10 8.24
N GLY A 17 -3.24 -10.04 9.09
CA GLY A 17 -3.03 -9.99 10.53
C GLY A 17 -2.61 -8.64 11.08
N THR A 18 -2.61 -7.60 10.26
CA THR A 18 -2.18 -6.28 10.74
C THR A 18 -3.18 -5.23 10.29
N ARG A 19 -2.95 -4.00 10.73
CA ARG A 19 -3.74 -2.87 10.27
C ARG A 19 -3.00 -2.05 9.22
N VAL A 20 -1.89 -2.57 8.72
CA VAL A 20 -1.13 -1.88 7.70
C VAL A 20 -1.75 -2.19 6.34
N SER A 21 -2.04 -1.17 5.57
CA SER A 21 -2.65 -1.38 4.27
C SER A 21 -1.59 -1.81 3.26
N LEU A 22 -2.02 -2.59 2.29
CA LEU A 22 -1.12 -3.05 1.26
C LEU A 22 -0.56 -1.87 0.46
N ASP A 23 -1.39 -0.88 0.19
CA ASP A 23 -0.94 0.27 -0.59
C ASP A 23 0.18 1.03 0.09
N SER A 24 0.19 1.10 1.42
CA SER A 24 1.28 1.77 2.13
C SER A 24 2.62 1.10 1.84
N VAL A 25 2.64 -0.23 1.85
CA VAL A 25 3.86 -0.97 1.58
C VAL A 25 4.26 -0.84 0.11
N VAL A 26 3.28 -0.93 -0.77
CA VAL A 26 3.56 -0.85 -2.21
C VAL A 26 4.07 0.55 -2.58
N PHE A 27 3.48 1.59 -2.03
CA PHE A 27 3.96 2.95 -2.32
C PHE A 27 5.40 3.13 -1.85
N ALA A 28 5.75 2.60 -0.68
CA ALA A 28 7.13 2.70 -0.20
C ALA A 28 8.07 1.96 -1.14
N PHE A 29 7.65 0.81 -1.61
CA PHE A 29 8.45 0.02 -2.55
C PHE A 29 8.62 0.77 -3.88
N LEU A 30 7.54 1.34 -4.41
CA LEU A 30 7.60 2.07 -5.66
C LEU A 30 8.40 3.37 -5.53
N ASP A 31 8.50 3.88 -4.32
CA ASP A 31 9.27 5.07 -4.05
C ASP A 31 10.77 4.77 -3.96
N GLY A 32 11.15 3.54 -4.14
CA GLY A 32 12.55 3.16 -4.21
C GLY A 32 13.12 2.50 -2.96
N LEU A 33 12.31 2.27 -1.95
CA LEU A 33 12.81 1.65 -0.73
C LEU A 33 12.90 0.14 -0.88
N SER A 34 13.95 -0.44 -0.32
CA SER A 34 14.07 -1.89 -0.35
C SER A 34 13.12 -2.51 0.68
N PRO A 35 12.75 -3.76 0.49
CA PRO A 35 11.91 -4.44 1.49
C PRO A 35 12.53 -4.41 2.88
N GLU A 36 13.85 -4.50 2.97
CA GLU A 36 14.55 -4.46 4.26
C GLU A 36 14.34 -3.10 4.94
N THR A 37 14.45 -2.02 4.19
CA THR A 37 14.25 -0.69 4.74
C THR A 37 12.78 -0.50 5.14
N ILE A 38 11.86 -1.01 4.34
CA ILE A 38 10.45 -0.90 4.65
C ILE A 38 10.15 -1.57 5.98
N ALA A 39 10.67 -2.78 6.18
CA ALA A 39 10.43 -3.50 7.43
C ALA A 39 11.15 -2.88 8.61
N ALA A 40 12.35 -2.37 8.39
CA ALA A 40 13.16 -1.87 9.50
C ALA A 40 12.84 -0.43 9.89
N GLU A 41 12.38 0.37 8.95
CA GLU A 41 12.22 1.79 9.22
C GLU A 41 10.82 2.34 9.02
N CYS A 42 10.03 1.74 8.19
CA CYS A 42 8.71 2.26 7.90
C CYS A 42 7.60 1.59 8.69
N PHE A 43 7.62 0.28 8.73
CA PHE A 43 6.55 -0.46 9.37
C PHE A 43 7.12 -1.50 10.31
N LEU A 44 7.50 -1.05 11.49
CA LEU A 44 8.16 -1.91 12.46
C LEU A 44 7.31 -3.08 12.94
N VAL A 45 5.99 -2.99 12.75
CA VAL A 45 5.12 -4.10 13.13
C VAL A 45 5.14 -5.23 12.11
N LEU A 46 5.72 -4.99 10.94
CA LEU A 46 5.77 -6.03 9.90
C LEU A 46 7.11 -6.75 9.96
N THR A 47 7.07 -8.04 9.69
CA THR A 47 8.31 -8.80 9.54
C THR A 47 8.80 -8.63 8.11
N LEU A 48 10.07 -8.92 7.89
CA LEU A 48 10.63 -8.87 6.55
C LEU A 48 9.89 -9.84 5.63
N GLU A 49 9.52 -10.99 6.14
CA GLU A 49 8.77 -11.97 5.36
C GLU A 49 7.44 -11.39 4.90
N GLN A 50 6.74 -10.68 5.78
CA GLN A 50 5.47 -10.06 5.41
C GLN A 50 5.65 -9.02 4.32
N VAL A 51 6.71 -8.21 4.41
CA VAL A 51 6.97 -7.20 3.40
C VAL A 51 7.25 -7.84 2.05
N TYR A 52 8.10 -8.87 2.03
CA TYR A 52 8.37 -9.57 0.79
C TYR A 52 7.12 -10.25 0.24
N GLY A 53 6.30 -10.81 1.12
CA GLY A 53 5.07 -11.48 0.70
C GLY A 53 4.07 -10.51 0.05
N VAL A 54 3.95 -9.33 0.62
CA VAL A 54 3.06 -8.31 0.09
C VAL A 54 3.56 -7.81 -1.26
N ILE A 55 4.87 -7.59 -1.38
CA ILE A 55 5.44 -7.13 -2.64
C ILE A 55 5.30 -8.21 -3.71
N ALA A 56 5.50 -9.48 -3.34
CA ALA A 56 5.31 -10.57 -4.29
C ALA A 56 3.87 -10.63 -4.78
N TYR A 57 2.93 -10.42 -3.87
CA TYR A 57 1.52 -10.38 -4.25
C TYR A 57 1.27 -9.25 -5.23
N TYR A 58 1.82 -8.07 -4.94
CA TYR A 58 1.66 -6.93 -5.83
C TYR A 58 2.21 -7.26 -7.22
N LEU A 59 3.40 -7.85 -7.28
CA LEU A 59 4.03 -8.13 -8.57
C LEU A 59 3.25 -9.14 -9.38
N SER A 60 2.58 -10.08 -8.72
CA SER A 60 1.80 -11.08 -9.44
C SER A 60 0.39 -10.62 -9.77
N HIS A 61 -0.07 -9.51 -9.18
CA HIS A 61 -1.41 -8.99 -9.43
C HIS A 61 -1.34 -7.51 -9.80
N ARG A 62 -0.35 -7.15 -10.61
CA ARG A 62 -0.07 -5.74 -10.88
C ARG A 62 -1.23 -4.97 -11.47
N ASP A 63 -1.94 -5.55 -12.40
CA ASP A 63 -3.05 -4.84 -13.02
C ASP A 63 -4.15 -4.55 -12.02
N GLU A 64 -4.48 -5.53 -11.22
CA GLU A 64 -5.51 -5.39 -10.21
C GLU A 64 -5.11 -4.36 -9.15
N ILE A 65 -3.90 -4.48 -8.65
CA ILE A 65 -3.43 -3.58 -7.59
C ILE A 65 -3.20 -2.18 -8.15
N ASN A 66 -2.68 -2.04 -9.35
CA ASN A 66 -2.48 -0.73 -9.93
C ASN A 66 -3.80 0.00 -10.12
N SER A 67 -4.86 -0.71 -10.47
CA SER A 67 -6.18 -0.11 -10.57
C SER A 67 -6.67 0.36 -9.22
N TYR A 68 -6.44 -0.44 -8.19
CA TYR A 68 -6.80 -0.10 -6.83
C TYR A 68 -6.01 1.13 -6.35
N LEU A 69 -4.71 1.17 -6.60
CA LEU A 69 -3.88 2.29 -6.20
C LEU A 69 -4.26 3.57 -6.94
N LYS A 70 -4.62 3.43 -8.19
CA LYS A 70 -5.00 4.56 -8.98
C LYS A 70 -6.27 5.19 -8.43
N GLN A 71 -7.21 4.36 -8.04
CA GLN A 71 -8.44 4.84 -7.45
C GLN A 71 -8.18 5.52 -6.10
N ALA A 72 -7.34 4.94 -5.28
CA ALA A 72 -6.99 5.52 -4.00
C ALA A 72 -6.27 6.85 -4.16
N ASP A 73 -5.39 6.93 -5.12
CA ASP A 73 -4.64 8.14 -5.38
C ASP A 73 -5.56 9.25 -5.90
N ALA A 74 -6.51 8.90 -6.74
CA ALA A 74 -7.46 9.85 -7.26
C ALA A 74 -8.34 10.41 -6.12
N ASP A 75 -8.76 9.55 -5.22
CA ASP A 75 -9.57 9.98 -4.08
C ASP A 75 -8.76 10.89 -3.17
N PHE A 76 -7.52 10.56 -2.95
CA PHE A 76 -6.66 11.37 -2.10
C PHE A 76 -6.36 12.71 -2.75
N ALA A 77 -6.12 12.72 -4.02
CA ALA A 77 -5.86 13.95 -4.76
C ALA A 77 -7.08 14.88 -4.74
N ALA A 78 -8.26 14.30 -4.86
CA ALA A 78 -9.48 15.08 -4.81
C ALA A 78 -9.67 15.73 -3.44
N LEU A 79 -9.37 14.98 -2.38
CA LEU A 79 -9.45 15.52 -1.06
C LEU A 79 -8.46 16.62 -0.86
N ARG A 80 -7.25 16.42 -1.29
CA ARG A 80 -6.19 17.38 -1.15
C ARG A 80 -6.52 18.67 -1.89
N LYS A 81 -7.08 18.55 -3.06
CA LYS A 81 -7.45 19.65 -3.84
C LYS A 81 -8.50 20.47 -3.12
N THR A 82 -9.46 19.80 -2.52
CA THR A 82 -10.50 20.46 -1.78
C THR A 82 -9.97 21.24 -0.59
N THR A 83 -8.99 20.66 0.08
CA THR A 83 -8.48 21.28 1.27
C THR A 83 -7.50 22.37 0.99
N ASN A 84 -6.72 22.25 -0.08
CA ASN A 84 -5.70 23.13 -0.29
C ASN A 84 -6.01 24.28 -1.06
N GLU A 85 -7.00 24.21 -1.88
CA GLU A 85 -6.93 25.02 -2.86
C GLU A 85 -7.03 26.42 -2.57
N PRO A 86 -7.91 26.97 -2.17
CA PRO A 86 -7.86 28.35 -2.24
C PRO A 86 -7.00 29.00 -1.31
N GLY A 87 -6.77 28.48 -0.29
CA GLY A 87 -6.05 29.10 0.70
C GLY A 87 -4.66 29.25 0.40
N PHE A 88 -4.25 28.52 -0.52
CA PHE A 88 -2.94 28.50 -0.70
C PHE A 88 -2.54 29.09 -1.82
N SER A 89 -3.29 29.19 -2.53
CA SER A 89 -2.89 29.69 -3.68
C SER A 89 -2.04 30.48 -3.75
#